data_f02f684c56490be9c02319da9a566dd4
#
_entry.id   f02f684c56490be9c02319da9a566dd4
#
_cell.length_a   1.000
_cell.length_b   1.000
_cell.length_c   1.000
_cell.angle_alpha   90.00
_cell.angle_beta   90.00
_cell.angle_gamma   90.00
#
_symmetry.space_group_name_H-M   'P 1'
#
loop_
_entity.id
_entity.type
_entity.pdbx_description
1 polymer ?
#
loop_
_entity_poly.entity_id
_entity_poly.type
_entity_poly.pdbx_seq_one_letter_code
_entity_poly.pdbx_strand_id
1 'polypeptide(L)'
;MQVTATFSKALATAALCLTLAACSSGPSDADVQAIADQGIAQMAQAMAPLGVNLKEDFDIQVKIVNKTKQDNGRWLVQTQTTAVAKKDWPGGKKGEPMPGTPASDQMYMQKGDNGWIASR
;
A
#
# COMPACT_ATOMS: atom_id res chain seq x y z
N MET A 1 -35.22 15.37 11.67
CA MET A 1 -34.73 15.55 12.01
C MET A 1 -34.21 15.53 12.12
N GLN A 2 -33.78 15.42 11.76
CA GLN A 2 -33.21 15.63 12.00
C GLN A 2 -32.60 15.53 11.91
N VAL A 3 -32.91 15.62 11.71
CA VAL A 3 -32.27 15.79 11.94
C VAL A 3 -31.89 15.84 11.76
N THR A 4 -32.10 15.86 11.47
CA THR A 4 -31.66 16.17 11.65
C THR A 4 -31.17 16.48 11.67
N ALA A 5 -31.54 16.60 11.69
CA ALA A 5 -31.01 17.01 11.99
C ALA A 5 -30.43 17.08 12.17
N THR A 6 -30.79 17.30 12.39
CA THR A 6 -30.13 17.37 12.75
C THR A 6 -29.50 17.01 12.75
N PHE A 7 -29.65 16.93 12.55
CA PHE A 7 -28.96 16.69 12.78
C PHE A 7 -28.38 16.59 12.48
N SER A 8 -29.09 16.49 12.82
CA SER A 8 -28.51 16.49 12.39
C SER A 8 -27.64 17.41 11.95
N LYS A 9 -27.38 18.49 12.47
CA LYS A 9 -26.46 19.47 12.09
C LYS A 9 -25.15 19.36 12.73
N ALA A 10 -25.11 19.06 13.97
CA ALA A 10 -23.88 18.63 14.59
C ALA A 10 -23.24 17.51 13.77
N LEU A 11 -24.10 16.71 13.22
CA LEU A 11 -23.65 15.65 12.37
C LEU A 11 -22.94 16.18 11.12
N ALA A 12 -23.46 17.23 10.53
CA ALA A 12 -22.83 17.84 9.38
C ALA A 12 -21.47 18.42 9.74
N THR A 13 -21.36 19.03 10.90
CA THR A 13 -20.09 19.57 11.37
C THR A 13 -19.06 18.47 11.56
N ALA A 14 -19.47 17.37 12.14
CA ALA A 14 -18.58 16.23 12.32
C ALA A 14 -18.09 15.69 10.99
N ALA A 15 -18.97 15.62 10.01
CA ALA A 15 -18.59 15.15 8.69
C ALA A 15 -17.53 16.06 8.05
N LEU A 16 -17.67 17.35 8.23
CA LEU A 16 -16.72 18.30 7.71
C LEU A 16 -15.34 18.13 8.36
N CYS A 17 -15.31 17.92 9.66
CA CYS A 17 -14.05 17.67 10.35
C CYS A 17 -13.37 16.40 9.86
N LEU A 18 -14.15 15.36 9.60
CA LEU A 18 -13.61 14.12 9.07
C LEU A 18 -13.00 14.32 7.69
N THR A 19 -13.63 15.16 6.86
CA THR A 19 -13.09 15.46 5.55
C THR A 19 -11.73 16.15 5.66
N LEU A 20 -11.60 17.11 6.56
CA LEU A 20 -10.32 17.77 6.78
C LEU A 20 -9.25 16.79 7.29
N ALA A 21 -9.63 15.92 8.20
CA ALA A 21 -8.71 14.92 8.70
C ALA A 21 -8.24 13.99 7.59
N ALA A 22 -9.15 13.59 6.69
CA ALA A 22 -8.78 12.77 5.55
C ALA A 22 -7.80 13.46 4.63
N CYS A 23 -7.97 14.78 4.42
CA CYS A 23 -7.05 15.54 3.58
C CYS A 23 -5.66 15.63 4.19
N SER A 24 -5.57 15.64 5.52
CA SER A 24 -4.28 15.77 6.21
C SER A 24 -3.68 14.45 6.63
N SER A 25 -4.37 13.33 6.39
CA SER A 25 -3.92 12.03 6.89
C SER A 25 -2.98 11.30 5.92
N GLY A 26 -2.67 11.89 4.80
CA GLY A 26 -1.76 11.30 3.83
C GLY A 26 -2.41 10.23 2.97
N PRO A 27 -1.59 9.40 2.32
CA PRO A 27 -2.13 8.36 1.46
C PRO A 27 -2.89 7.32 2.25
N SER A 28 -4.00 6.85 1.70
CA SER A 28 -4.76 5.78 2.30
C SER A 28 -4.03 4.45 2.13
N ASP A 29 -4.48 3.43 2.85
CA ASP A 29 -3.93 2.08 2.68
C ASP A 29 -4.15 1.61 1.24
N ALA A 30 -5.30 1.95 0.64
CA ALA A 30 -5.56 1.60 -0.75
C ALA A 30 -4.60 2.29 -1.72
N ASP A 31 -4.24 3.55 -1.45
CA ASP A 31 -3.27 4.27 -2.27
C ASP A 31 -1.90 3.61 -2.19
N VAL A 32 -1.47 3.24 -1.00
CA VAL A 32 -0.18 2.56 -0.80
C VAL A 32 -0.20 1.20 -1.49
N GLN A 33 -1.29 0.46 -1.32
CA GLN A 33 -1.42 -0.87 -1.90
C GLN A 33 -1.36 -0.82 -3.43
N ALA A 34 -2.00 0.18 -4.04
CA ALA A 34 -1.97 0.33 -5.49
C ALA A 34 -0.56 0.54 -6.01
N ILE A 35 0.23 1.33 -5.30
CA ILE A 35 1.62 1.58 -5.69
C ILE A 35 2.47 0.33 -5.47
N ALA A 36 2.25 -0.37 -4.36
CA ALA A 36 2.95 -1.62 -4.10
C ALA A 36 2.62 -2.67 -5.18
N ASP A 37 1.38 -2.73 -5.61
CA ASP A 37 0.96 -3.66 -6.66
C ASP A 37 1.65 -3.36 -7.99
N GLN A 38 1.88 -2.09 -8.31
CA GLN A 38 2.65 -1.72 -9.49
C GLN A 38 4.09 -2.22 -9.40
N GLY A 39 4.70 -2.10 -8.23
CA GLY A 39 6.05 -2.62 -8.02
C GLY A 39 6.12 -4.13 -8.16
N ILE A 40 5.11 -4.82 -7.62
CA ILE A 40 5.03 -6.27 -7.74
C ILE A 40 4.85 -6.67 -9.21
N ALA A 41 4.03 -5.93 -9.96
CA ALA A 41 3.83 -6.21 -11.37
C ALA A 41 5.12 -6.05 -12.17
N GLN A 42 5.93 -5.04 -11.86
CA GLN A 42 7.22 -4.86 -12.50
C GLN A 42 8.18 -6.00 -12.17
N MET A 43 8.20 -6.42 -10.91
CA MET A 43 9.02 -7.56 -10.51
C MET A 43 8.55 -8.84 -11.19
N ALA A 44 7.24 -9.03 -11.35
CA ALA A 44 6.69 -10.18 -12.03
C ALA A 44 7.17 -10.24 -13.49
N GLN A 45 7.22 -9.10 -14.16
CA GLN A 45 7.74 -9.02 -15.53
C GLN A 45 9.22 -9.39 -15.59
N ALA A 46 9.98 -8.96 -14.60
CA ALA A 46 11.42 -9.27 -14.55
C ALA A 46 11.67 -10.76 -14.30
N MET A 47 10.78 -11.42 -13.56
CA MET A 47 10.95 -12.83 -13.21
C MET A 47 10.34 -13.79 -14.23
N ALA A 48 9.47 -13.31 -15.10
CA ALA A 48 8.81 -14.17 -16.08
C ALA A 48 9.80 -14.92 -16.99
N PRO A 49 10.88 -14.29 -17.49
CA PRO A 49 11.86 -15.01 -18.31
C PRO A 49 12.57 -16.14 -17.57
N LEU A 50 12.54 -16.11 -16.23
CA LEU A 50 13.16 -17.15 -15.41
C LEU A 50 12.22 -18.31 -15.14
N GLY A 51 11.01 -18.27 -15.71
CA GLY A 51 10.02 -19.32 -15.51
C GLY A 51 9.21 -19.19 -14.24
N VAL A 52 9.28 -18.03 -13.58
CA VAL A 52 8.55 -17.77 -12.33
C VAL A 52 7.38 -16.85 -12.61
N ASN A 53 6.17 -17.30 -12.28
CA ASN A 53 4.98 -16.45 -12.32
C ASN A 53 4.72 -15.94 -10.91
N LEU A 54 5.21 -14.75 -10.63
CA LEU A 54 5.24 -14.23 -9.26
C LEU A 54 3.85 -14.20 -8.63
N LYS A 55 2.85 -13.76 -9.39
CA LYS A 55 1.50 -13.60 -8.82
C LYS A 55 0.79 -14.92 -8.61
N GLU A 56 1.05 -15.91 -9.47
CA GLU A 56 0.40 -17.21 -9.36
C GLU A 56 1.14 -18.18 -8.46
N ASP A 57 2.45 -18.06 -8.41
CA ASP A 57 3.30 -19.00 -7.69
C ASP A 57 3.49 -18.61 -6.23
N PHE A 58 3.19 -17.38 -5.87
CA PHE A 58 3.42 -16.87 -4.52
C PHE A 58 2.19 -16.17 -3.98
N ASP A 59 2.00 -16.31 -2.67
CA ASP A 59 1.06 -15.50 -1.91
C ASP A 59 1.84 -14.29 -1.39
N ILE A 60 1.59 -13.12 -1.96
CA ILE A 60 2.34 -11.91 -1.65
C ILE A 60 1.45 -10.98 -0.86
N GLN A 61 1.93 -10.53 0.28
CA GLN A 61 1.21 -9.60 1.13
C GLN A 61 2.10 -8.42 1.47
N VAL A 62 1.53 -7.23 1.36
CA VAL A 62 2.21 -5.98 1.72
C VAL A 62 1.52 -5.41 2.94
N LYS A 63 2.28 -5.25 4.00
CA LYS A 63 1.80 -4.66 5.24
C LYS A 63 2.35 -3.25 5.36
N ILE A 64 1.47 -2.29 5.64
CA ILE A 64 1.88 -0.92 5.88
C ILE A 64 2.26 -0.82 7.34
N VAL A 65 3.54 -0.49 7.58
CA VAL A 65 4.07 -0.43 8.93
C VAL A 65 3.89 0.96 9.52
N ASN A 66 4.17 1.99 8.72
CA ASN A 66 4.11 3.35 9.21
C ASN A 66 3.97 4.34 8.06
N LYS A 67 3.32 5.46 8.34
CA LYS A 67 3.20 6.58 7.41
C LYS A 67 3.53 7.85 8.19
N THR A 68 4.54 8.58 7.76
CA THR A 68 5.01 9.77 8.47
C THR A 68 5.07 10.96 7.52
N LYS A 69 4.41 12.04 7.90
CA LYS A 69 4.44 13.26 7.11
C LYS A 69 5.80 13.95 7.26
N GLN A 70 6.35 14.35 6.14
CA GLN A 70 7.62 15.08 6.10
C GLN A 70 7.38 16.58 5.98
N ASP A 71 8.42 17.38 6.26
CA ASP A 71 8.31 18.83 6.25
C ASP A 71 7.96 19.39 4.88
N ASN A 72 8.35 18.70 3.82
CA ASN A 72 8.14 19.15 2.45
C ASN A 72 6.79 18.71 1.86
N GLY A 73 5.88 18.23 2.69
CA GLY A 73 4.57 17.76 2.25
C GLY A 73 4.54 16.36 1.69
N ARG A 74 5.68 15.71 1.58
CA ARG A 74 5.72 14.30 1.19
C ARG A 74 5.47 13.41 2.41
N TRP A 75 5.10 12.18 2.15
CA TRP A 75 4.91 11.19 3.19
C TRP A 75 5.92 10.07 3.03
N LEU A 76 6.58 9.73 4.10
CA LEU A 76 7.44 8.54 4.14
C LEU A 76 6.56 7.36 4.54
N VAL A 77 6.44 6.39 3.65
CA VAL A 77 5.64 5.19 3.88
C VAL A 77 6.59 4.01 4.00
N GLN A 78 6.47 3.31 5.11
CA GLN A 78 7.27 2.11 5.38
C GLN A 78 6.37 0.90 5.25
N THR A 79 6.83 -0.08 4.50
CA THR A 79 6.07 -1.30 4.24
C THR A 79 6.92 -2.53 4.53
N GLN A 80 6.24 -3.64 4.75
CA GLN A 80 6.87 -4.94 4.90
C GLN A 80 6.15 -5.91 3.98
N THR A 81 6.91 -6.56 3.12
CA THR A 81 6.36 -7.48 2.13
C THR A 81 6.76 -8.90 2.47
N THR A 82 5.78 -9.80 2.47
CA THR A 82 6.03 -11.23 2.62
C THR A 82 5.55 -11.94 1.36
N ALA A 83 6.25 -12.99 1.00
CA ALA A 83 5.87 -13.83 -0.12
C ALA A 83 6.11 -15.29 0.27
N VAL A 84 5.07 -16.10 0.16
CA VAL A 84 5.15 -17.53 0.50
C VAL A 84 4.82 -18.33 -0.76
N ALA A 85 5.65 -19.31 -1.06
CA ALA A 85 5.47 -20.12 -2.26
C ALA A 85 4.20 -20.95 -2.17
N LYS A 86 3.40 -20.91 -3.23
CA LYS A 86 2.20 -21.74 -3.34
C LYS A 86 2.49 -23.07 -4.02
N LYS A 87 3.68 -23.25 -4.56
CA LYS A 87 4.14 -24.47 -5.18
C LYS A 87 5.66 -24.53 -5.13
N ASP A 88 6.24 -25.67 -5.43
CA ASP A 88 7.69 -25.79 -5.57
C ASP A 88 8.15 -24.94 -6.74
N TRP A 89 9.29 -24.29 -6.58
CA TRP A 89 9.86 -23.43 -7.61
C TRP A 89 11.39 -23.54 -7.56
N PRO A 90 12.13 -23.02 -8.55
CA PRO A 90 13.58 -23.22 -8.59
C PRO A 90 14.34 -22.73 -7.36
N GLY A 91 13.80 -21.75 -6.63
CA GLY A 91 14.46 -21.21 -5.44
C GLY A 91 13.98 -21.77 -4.13
N GLY A 92 12.99 -22.68 -4.12
CA GLY A 92 12.48 -23.22 -2.86
C GLY A 92 11.26 -24.10 -3.05
N LYS A 93 10.64 -24.44 -1.92
CA LYS A 93 9.52 -25.38 -1.90
C LYS A 93 8.24 -24.70 -1.48
N LYS A 94 7.12 -25.34 -1.83
CA LYS A 94 5.79 -24.91 -1.43
C LYS A 94 5.74 -24.69 0.09
N GLY A 95 5.15 -23.57 0.49
CA GLY A 95 4.97 -23.24 1.90
C GLY A 95 6.13 -22.49 2.52
N GLU A 96 7.25 -22.40 1.83
CA GLU A 96 8.41 -21.69 2.33
C GLU A 96 8.33 -20.20 1.93
N PRO A 97 8.82 -19.31 2.79
CA PRO A 97 8.92 -17.90 2.40
C PRO A 97 9.97 -17.73 1.33
N MET A 98 9.72 -16.81 0.42
CA MET A 98 10.71 -16.43 -0.58
C MET A 98 11.95 -15.88 0.13
N PRO A 99 13.17 -16.26 -0.29
CA PRO A 99 14.37 -15.72 0.30
C PRO A 99 14.37 -14.19 0.25
N GLY A 100 14.80 -13.57 1.35
CA GLY A 100 14.77 -12.13 1.48
C GLY A 100 13.47 -11.57 2.02
N THR A 101 12.47 -12.40 2.29
CA THR A 101 11.23 -11.94 2.92
C THR A 101 11.18 -12.42 4.37
N PRO A 102 10.56 -11.66 5.27
CA PRO A 102 9.90 -10.36 5.03
C PRO A 102 10.91 -9.30 4.59
N ALA A 103 10.56 -8.53 3.58
CA ALA A 103 11.39 -7.45 3.09
C ALA A 103 10.81 -6.11 3.54
N SER A 104 11.65 -5.30 4.16
CA SER A 104 11.25 -3.96 4.56
C SER A 104 11.60 -2.99 3.44
N ASP A 105 10.68 -2.10 3.12
CA ASP A 105 10.90 -1.11 2.09
C ASP A 105 10.33 0.22 2.55
N GLN A 106 10.78 1.29 1.92
CA GLN A 106 10.23 2.61 2.19
C GLN A 106 10.14 3.38 0.89
N MET A 107 9.15 4.26 0.82
CA MET A 107 8.94 5.10 -0.33
C MET A 107 8.43 6.44 0.12
N TYR A 108 8.71 7.47 -0.67
CA TYR A 108 8.12 8.78 -0.45
C TYR A 108 6.92 8.92 -1.37
N MET A 109 5.81 9.39 -0.81
CA MET A 109 4.59 9.60 -1.57
C MET A 109 4.18 11.05 -1.49
N GLN A 110 3.74 11.59 -2.61
CA GLN A 110 3.24 12.95 -2.66
C GLN A 110 1.99 13.01 -3.52
N LYS A 111 1.16 14.01 -3.24
CA LYS A 111 -0.09 14.16 -3.97
C LYS A 111 0.19 14.74 -5.35
N GLY A 112 -0.23 14.04 -6.38
CA GLY A 112 -0.18 14.54 -7.75
C GLY A 112 -1.56 14.95 -8.24
N ASP A 113 -1.64 15.33 -9.50
CA ASP A 113 -2.91 15.77 -10.11
C ASP A 113 -3.92 14.64 -10.18
N ASN A 114 -3.46 13.43 -10.38
CA ASN A 114 -4.32 12.26 -10.56
C ASN A 114 -4.23 11.27 -9.40
N GLY A 115 -3.81 11.76 -8.25
CA GLY A 115 -3.70 10.93 -7.05
C GLY A 115 -2.28 10.89 -6.51
N TRP A 116 -2.02 9.90 -5.68
CA TRP A 116 -0.72 9.77 -5.04
C TRP A 116 0.29 9.15 -5.97
N ILE A 117 1.50 9.70 -5.96
CA ILE A 117 2.64 9.17 -6.72
C ILE A 117 3.77 8.88 -5.76
N ALA A 118 4.60 7.91 -6.12
CA ALA A 118 5.70 7.47 -5.27
C ALA A 118 7.03 7.72 -5.94
N SER A 119 8.04 7.99 -5.10
CA SER A 119 9.42 8.07 -5.52
C SER A 119 10.29 7.40 -4.47
N ARG A 120 11.51 7.05 -4.82
CA ARG A 120 12.47 6.45 -3.90
C ARG A 120 13.66 7.33 -3.65
#